data_8dcc5a1a69ca421f78c06ce267a0f0ab
#
_entry.id   8dcc5a1a69ca421f78c06ce267a0f0ab
#
_cell.length_a   1.000
_cell.length_b   1.000
_cell.length_c   1.000
_cell.angle_alpha   90.00
_cell.angle_beta   90.00
_cell.angle_gamma   90.00
#
_symmetry.space_group_name_H-M   'P 1'
#
loop_
_entity.id
_entity.type
_entity.pdbx_description
1 polymer ?
#
loop_
_entity_poly.entity_id
_entity_poly.type
_entity_poly.pdbx_seq_one_letter_code
_entity_poly.pdbx_strand_id
1 'polypeptide(L)'
;MNTAANIPFRIWVDADACPAAIKEILYRTARRLQVELILVANQTMHVPSSDLFRLITVPEGADVADDKIVEMLSPGDVVITGDIPLAARVVEKSAIAIGVRGELFDDHSVHDRLASRDLMEQFRSAGVDTRGPKPLTQKDIQTFSNLLDRTLTRCLKKR
;
A
#
# COMPACT_ATOMS: atom_id res chain seq x y z
N MET A 1 -3.32 17.12 -24.44
CA MET A 1 -4.13 16.70 -23.29
C MET A 1 -3.31 15.79 -22.37
N ASN A 2 -3.34 16.07 -21.10
CA ASN A 2 -2.63 15.25 -20.15
C ASN A 2 -3.44 13.98 -19.85
N THR A 3 -2.92 12.81 -20.27
CA THR A 3 -3.61 11.55 -20.05
C THR A 3 -3.76 11.18 -18.59
N ALA A 4 -2.83 11.62 -17.73
CA ALA A 4 -2.91 11.36 -16.29
C ALA A 4 -4.15 12.00 -15.66
N ALA A 5 -4.64 13.13 -16.21
CA ALA A 5 -5.83 13.79 -15.68
C ALA A 5 -7.10 12.97 -15.85
N ASN A 6 -7.07 11.97 -16.75
CA ASN A 6 -8.22 11.12 -17.04
C ASN A 6 -8.20 9.80 -16.30
N ILE A 7 -7.15 9.53 -15.50
CA ILE A 7 -7.05 8.31 -14.71
C ILE A 7 -7.94 8.46 -13.48
N PRO A 8 -8.87 7.53 -13.23
CA PRO A 8 -9.88 7.69 -12.17
C PRO A 8 -9.38 7.32 -10.78
N PHE A 9 -8.12 6.99 -10.61
CA PHE A 9 -7.59 6.57 -9.32
C PHE A 9 -6.12 6.98 -9.16
N ARG A 10 -5.65 6.96 -7.92
CA ARG A 10 -4.26 7.22 -7.56
C ARG A 10 -3.72 6.05 -6.75
N ILE A 11 -2.39 5.89 -6.73
CA ILE A 11 -1.74 4.88 -5.91
C ILE A 11 -1.07 5.58 -4.73
N TRP A 12 -1.40 5.16 -3.52
CA TRP A 12 -0.83 5.65 -2.27
C TRP A 12 0.10 4.61 -1.69
N VAL A 13 1.24 5.03 -1.18
CA VAL A 13 2.24 4.11 -0.62
C VAL A 13 2.55 4.52 0.81
N ASP A 14 2.42 3.55 1.74
CA ASP A 14 2.92 3.67 3.10
C ASP A 14 4.43 3.47 3.02
N ALA A 15 5.16 4.58 2.78
CA ALA A 15 6.52 4.51 2.24
C ALA A 15 7.59 4.11 3.24
N ASP A 16 7.40 4.43 4.53
CA ASP A 16 8.40 4.08 5.55
C ASP A 16 8.56 2.58 5.71
N ALA A 17 7.48 1.83 5.49
CA ALA A 17 7.48 0.38 5.64
C ALA A 17 7.56 -0.36 4.30
N CYS A 18 7.69 0.35 3.19
CA CYS A 18 7.69 -0.29 1.88
C CYS A 18 9.11 -0.68 1.46
N PRO A 19 9.36 -1.96 1.17
CA PRO A 19 10.68 -2.39 0.70
C PRO A 19 11.10 -1.71 -0.60
N ALA A 20 12.40 -1.50 -0.77
CA ALA A 20 12.95 -0.85 -1.96
C ALA A 20 12.56 -1.57 -3.24
N ALA A 21 12.59 -2.91 -3.25
CA ALA A 21 12.21 -3.70 -4.43
C ALA A 21 10.76 -3.45 -4.85
N ILE A 22 9.87 -3.27 -3.88
CA ILE A 22 8.46 -2.99 -4.15
C ILE A 22 8.30 -1.55 -4.68
N LYS A 23 9.02 -0.59 -4.11
CA LYS A 23 9.02 0.79 -4.63
C LYS A 23 9.44 0.84 -6.08
N GLU A 24 10.48 0.09 -6.47
CA GLU A 24 10.96 0.05 -7.85
C GLU A 24 9.88 -0.45 -8.81
N ILE A 25 9.16 -1.49 -8.41
CA ILE A 25 8.04 -2.01 -9.21
C ILE A 25 6.96 -0.95 -9.36
N LEU A 26 6.65 -0.24 -8.28
CA LEU A 26 5.63 0.81 -8.29
C LEU A 26 6.03 1.97 -9.21
N TYR A 27 7.28 2.40 -9.16
CA TYR A 27 7.76 3.46 -10.06
C TYR A 27 7.63 3.07 -11.52
N ARG A 28 8.06 1.86 -11.87
CA ARG A 28 7.99 1.39 -13.26
C ARG A 28 6.55 1.25 -13.73
N THR A 29 5.70 0.68 -12.89
CA THR A 29 4.29 0.44 -13.23
C THR A 29 3.54 1.76 -13.37
N ALA A 30 3.75 2.69 -12.46
CA ALA A 30 3.09 3.99 -12.50
C ALA A 30 3.48 4.76 -13.76
N ARG A 31 4.76 4.73 -14.14
CA ARG A 31 5.21 5.36 -15.39
C ARG A 31 4.58 4.70 -16.61
N ARG A 32 4.57 3.38 -16.65
CA ARG A 32 4.01 2.64 -17.77
C ARG A 32 2.53 2.92 -17.97
N LEU A 33 1.78 3.00 -16.89
CA LEU A 33 0.34 3.21 -16.94
C LEU A 33 -0.07 4.68 -16.83
N GLN A 34 0.88 5.58 -16.59
CA GLN A 34 0.64 7.02 -16.41
C GLN A 34 -0.34 7.28 -15.26
N VAL A 35 -0.09 6.65 -14.12
CA VAL A 35 -0.90 6.77 -12.89
C VAL A 35 -0.12 7.55 -11.84
N GLU A 36 -0.79 8.44 -11.15
CA GLU A 36 -0.18 9.23 -10.08
C GLU A 36 0.19 8.32 -8.90
N LEU A 37 1.40 8.48 -8.38
CA LEU A 37 1.93 7.71 -7.26
C LEU A 37 2.30 8.68 -6.14
N ILE A 38 1.72 8.48 -4.96
CA ILE A 38 1.93 9.37 -3.81
C ILE A 38 2.51 8.55 -2.67
N LEU A 39 3.74 8.90 -2.28
CA LEU A 39 4.41 8.25 -1.16
C LEU A 39 4.21 9.12 0.09
N VAL A 40 3.78 8.51 1.17
CA VAL A 40 3.60 9.21 2.45
C VAL A 40 4.59 8.62 3.44
N ALA A 41 5.41 9.46 4.04
CA ALA A 41 6.50 9.04 4.91
C ALA A 41 6.71 10.03 6.04
N ASN A 42 7.30 9.58 7.15
CA ASN A 42 7.64 10.48 8.25
C ASN A 42 9.08 11.00 8.14
N GLN A 43 9.76 10.71 7.05
CA GLN A 43 11.11 11.24 6.79
C GLN A 43 11.30 11.41 5.28
N THR A 44 12.18 12.34 4.92
CA THR A 44 12.52 12.57 3.53
C THR A 44 13.23 11.34 2.96
N MET A 45 12.90 10.98 1.73
CA MET A 45 13.56 9.90 1.02
C MET A 45 13.68 10.26 -0.44
N HIS A 46 14.60 9.59 -1.13
CA HIS A 46 14.77 9.81 -2.56
C HIS A 46 13.59 9.24 -3.34
N VAL A 47 12.99 10.06 -4.18
CA VAL A 47 11.92 9.65 -5.09
C VAL A 47 12.37 10.05 -6.50
N PRO A 48 12.29 9.15 -7.49
CA PRO A 48 12.68 9.51 -8.85
C PRO A 48 11.90 10.72 -9.36
N SER A 49 12.54 11.52 -10.18
CA SER A 49 11.92 12.71 -10.73
C SER A 49 10.85 12.35 -11.76
N SER A 50 9.63 12.78 -11.53
CA SER A 50 8.51 12.55 -12.44
C SER A 50 7.33 13.41 -11.99
N ASP A 51 6.56 13.91 -12.94
CA ASP A 51 5.32 14.64 -12.63
C ASP A 51 4.26 13.72 -11.98
N LEU A 52 4.43 12.42 -12.12
CA LEU A 52 3.51 11.43 -11.56
C LEU A 52 3.80 11.12 -10.09
N PHE A 53 5.00 11.42 -9.61
CA PHE A 53 5.44 10.99 -8.27
C PHE A 53 5.46 12.17 -7.30
N ARG A 54 4.85 11.97 -6.13
CA ARG A 54 4.87 12.94 -5.04
C ARG A 54 5.30 12.27 -3.75
N LEU A 55 6.07 13.02 -2.95
CA LEU A 55 6.39 12.60 -1.58
C LEU A 55 5.71 13.59 -0.64
N ILE A 56 4.88 13.06 0.25
CA ILE A 56 4.27 13.84 1.34
C ILE A 56 4.98 13.43 2.62
N THR A 57 5.69 14.37 3.23
CA THR A 57 6.37 14.13 4.49
C THR A 57 5.46 14.58 5.65
N VAL A 58 5.28 13.71 6.63
CA VAL A 58 4.46 13.99 7.81
C VAL A 58 5.32 13.91 9.07
N PRO A 59 4.90 14.53 10.18
CA PRO A 59 5.65 14.40 11.43
C PRO A 59 5.71 12.95 11.91
N GLU A 60 6.76 12.62 12.67
CA GLU A 60 6.84 11.32 13.33
C GLU A 60 5.70 11.16 14.33
N GLY A 61 5.29 9.92 14.52
CA GLY A 61 4.25 9.58 15.47
C GLY A 61 3.47 8.37 15.00
N ALA A 62 2.89 7.66 15.93
CA ALA A 62 2.06 6.50 15.62
C ALA A 62 0.88 6.95 14.78
N ASP A 63 0.66 6.26 13.67
CA ASP A 63 -0.51 6.43 12.81
C ASP A 63 -0.60 7.78 12.07
N VAL A 64 0.40 8.67 12.17
CA VAL A 64 0.33 9.97 11.50
C VAL A 64 0.31 9.81 9.98
N ALA A 65 1.17 8.95 9.43
CA ALA A 65 1.19 8.67 7.99
C ALA A 65 -0.11 7.97 7.57
N ASP A 66 -0.58 7.01 8.36
CA ASP A 66 -1.83 6.30 8.09
C ASP A 66 -3.01 7.25 8.03
N ASP A 67 -3.10 8.15 9.01
CA ASP A 67 -4.18 9.13 9.07
C ASP A 67 -4.16 10.04 7.84
N LYS A 68 -2.95 10.43 7.40
CA LYS A 68 -2.81 11.27 6.22
C LYS A 68 -3.32 10.58 4.96
N ILE A 69 -2.96 9.30 4.79
CA ILE A 69 -3.43 8.51 3.65
C ILE A 69 -4.95 8.43 3.66
N VAL A 70 -5.54 8.06 4.79
CA VAL A 70 -7.00 7.90 4.90
C VAL A 70 -7.72 9.23 4.69
N GLU A 71 -7.16 10.33 5.18
CA GLU A 71 -7.75 11.66 5.00
C GLU A 71 -7.84 12.05 3.54
N MET A 72 -6.79 11.77 2.75
CA MET A 72 -6.70 12.20 1.35
C MET A 72 -7.23 11.18 0.34
N LEU A 73 -7.49 9.97 0.80
CA LEU A 73 -7.89 8.84 -0.04
C LEU A 73 -9.28 9.05 -0.62
N SER A 74 -9.44 8.66 -1.89
CA SER A 74 -10.74 8.66 -2.56
C SER A 74 -11.19 7.23 -2.86
N PRO A 75 -12.51 6.97 -2.90
CA PRO A 75 -12.98 5.65 -3.32
C PRO A 75 -12.40 5.26 -4.68
N GLY A 76 -11.99 4.01 -4.80
CA GLY A 76 -11.37 3.50 -6.01
C GLY A 76 -9.85 3.66 -6.08
N ASP A 77 -9.25 4.42 -5.17
CA ASP A 77 -7.79 4.52 -5.08
C ASP A 77 -7.18 3.20 -4.62
N VAL A 78 -5.88 3.04 -4.85
CA VAL A 78 -5.13 1.84 -4.46
C VAL A 78 -4.08 2.23 -3.42
N VAL A 79 -4.01 1.50 -2.32
CA VAL A 79 -3.04 1.76 -1.25
C VAL A 79 -2.14 0.54 -1.08
N ILE A 80 -0.83 0.78 -1.06
CA ILE A 80 0.18 -0.26 -0.86
C ILE A 80 0.66 -0.20 0.57
N THR A 81 0.35 -1.22 1.36
CA THR A 81 0.75 -1.27 2.77
C THR A 81 0.77 -2.69 3.29
N GLY A 82 1.68 -2.95 4.24
CA GLY A 82 1.67 -4.19 5.02
C GLY A 82 0.96 -4.04 6.36
N ASP A 83 0.47 -2.85 6.67
CA ASP A 83 -0.20 -2.55 7.94
C ASP A 83 -1.67 -2.94 7.87
N ILE A 84 -2.06 -3.96 8.63
CA ILE A 84 -3.42 -4.50 8.55
C ILE A 84 -4.48 -3.50 9.06
N PRO A 85 -4.27 -2.78 10.17
CA PRO A 85 -5.22 -1.74 10.57
C PRO A 85 -5.42 -0.66 9.50
N LEU A 86 -4.37 -0.24 8.81
CA LEU A 86 -4.50 0.72 7.71
C LEU A 86 -5.30 0.11 6.56
N ALA A 87 -5.00 -1.14 6.19
CA ALA A 87 -5.74 -1.84 5.13
C ALA A 87 -7.25 -1.88 5.43
N ALA A 88 -7.62 -2.11 6.69
CA ALA A 88 -9.02 -2.12 7.09
C ALA A 88 -9.68 -0.75 6.87
N ARG A 89 -8.99 0.33 7.23
CA ARG A 89 -9.51 1.69 7.04
C ARG A 89 -9.65 2.03 5.55
N VAL A 90 -8.72 1.56 4.74
CA VAL A 90 -8.74 1.75 3.28
C VAL A 90 -9.96 1.07 2.67
N VAL A 91 -10.19 -0.19 3.04
CA VAL A 91 -11.33 -0.97 2.55
C VAL A 91 -12.65 -0.32 2.96
N GLU A 92 -12.74 0.21 4.17
CA GLU A 92 -13.93 0.94 4.64
C GLU A 92 -14.27 2.14 3.77
N LYS A 93 -13.27 2.77 3.17
CA LYS A 93 -13.47 3.93 2.27
C LYS A 93 -13.72 3.51 0.82
N SER A 94 -13.95 2.25 0.58
CA SER A 94 -14.18 1.69 -0.77
C SER A 94 -12.98 1.84 -1.68
N ALA A 95 -11.79 1.88 -1.11
CA ALA A 95 -10.54 1.83 -1.84
C ALA A 95 -9.95 0.42 -1.75
N ILE A 96 -8.89 0.17 -2.50
CA ILE A 96 -8.27 -1.15 -2.61
C ILE A 96 -6.95 -1.14 -1.85
N ALA A 97 -6.72 -2.13 -1.00
CA ALA A 97 -5.45 -2.28 -0.29
C ALA A 97 -4.70 -3.51 -0.80
N ILE A 98 -3.42 -3.34 -1.10
CA ILE A 98 -2.53 -4.41 -1.56
C ILE A 98 -1.34 -4.50 -0.62
N GLY A 99 -1.10 -5.70 -0.08
CA GLY A 99 0.07 -5.94 0.76
C GLY A 99 1.33 -6.16 -0.07
N VAL A 100 2.48 -5.87 0.53
CA VAL A 100 3.78 -5.93 -0.17
C VAL A 100 4.18 -7.34 -0.58
N ARG A 101 3.52 -8.37 -0.06
CA ARG A 101 3.77 -9.76 -0.45
C ARG A 101 2.76 -10.27 -1.49
N GLY A 102 1.96 -9.38 -2.05
CA GLY A 102 0.97 -9.75 -3.07
C GLY A 102 -0.36 -10.21 -2.49
N GLU A 103 -0.79 -9.60 -1.39
CA GLU A 103 -2.08 -9.90 -0.77
C GLU A 103 -3.08 -8.82 -1.15
N LEU A 104 -4.24 -9.23 -1.66
CA LEU A 104 -5.34 -8.30 -1.90
C LEU A 104 -6.26 -8.34 -0.68
N PHE A 105 -6.48 -7.19 -0.07
CA PHE A 105 -7.34 -7.10 1.11
C PHE A 105 -8.77 -6.71 0.70
N ASP A 106 -9.74 -7.45 1.22
CA ASP A 106 -11.15 -7.11 1.13
C ASP A 106 -11.74 -7.17 2.55
N ASP A 107 -13.05 -6.91 2.70
CA ASP A 107 -13.67 -6.91 4.02
C ASP A 107 -13.42 -8.19 4.79
N HIS A 108 -13.57 -9.34 4.14
CA HIS A 108 -13.42 -10.64 4.78
C HIS A 108 -11.96 -10.90 5.18
N SER A 109 -11.03 -10.75 4.24
CA SER A 109 -9.62 -11.05 4.49
C SER A 109 -9.01 -10.09 5.51
N VAL A 110 -9.44 -8.83 5.51
CA VAL A 110 -8.97 -7.84 6.47
C VAL A 110 -9.40 -8.20 7.89
N HIS A 111 -10.65 -8.61 8.09
CA HIS A 111 -11.13 -9.01 9.40
C HIS A 111 -10.42 -10.26 9.91
N ASP A 112 -10.19 -11.24 9.04
CA ASP A 112 -9.42 -12.43 9.40
C ASP A 112 -7.99 -12.07 9.82
N ARG A 113 -7.35 -11.18 9.08
CA ARG A 113 -5.98 -10.77 9.38
C ARG A 113 -5.90 -9.97 10.67
N LEU A 114 -6.88 -9.13 10.96
CA LEU A 114 -6.94 -8.40 12.23
C LEU A 114 -7.08 -9.36 13.40
N ALA A 115 -7.94 -10.36 13.29
CA ALA A 115 -8.12 -11.35 14.34
C ALA A 115 -6.82 -12.13 14.59
N SER A 116 -6.13 -12.56 13.54
CA SER A 116 -4.84 -13.24 13.65
C SER A 116 -3.79 -12.37 14.30
N ARG A 117 -3.74 -11.08 13.94
CA ARG A 117 -2.80 -10.12 14.52
C ARG A 117 -3.03 -9.96 16.00
N ASP A 118 -4.30 -9.81 16.41
CA ASP A 118 -4.66 -9.67 17.82
C ASP A 118 -4.27 -10.92 18.61
N LEU A 119 -4.48 -12.11 18.03
CA LEU A 119 -4.10 -13.36 18.67
C LEU A 119 -2.59 -13.45 18.87
N MET A 120 -1.81 -13.08 17.85
CA MET A 120 -0.35 -13.09 17.94
C MET A 120 0.14 -12.09 18.99
N GLU A 121 -0.51 -10.95 19.10
CA GLU A 121 -0.20 -9.96 20.12
C GLU A 121 -0.42 -10.53 21.52
N GLN A 122 -1.53 -11.25 21.72
CA GLN A 122 -1.80 -11.92 22.99
C GLN A 122 -0.71 -12.95 23.33
N PHE A 123 -0.28 -13.72 22.34
CA PHE A 123 0.80 -14.69 22.53
C PHE A 123 2.10 -14.01 22.97
N ARG A 124 2.47 -12.90 22.32
CA ARG A 124 3.66 -12.15 22.72
C ARG A 124 3.56 -11.62 24.15
N SER A 125 2.41 -11.10 24.51
CA SER A 125 2.15 -10.60 25.87
C SER A 125 2.24 -11.71 26.92
N ALA A 126 1.88 -12.94 26.54
CA ALA A 126 1.97 -14.11 27.43
C ALA A 126 3.38 -14.72 27.46
N GLY A 127 4.35 -14.13 26.77
CA GLY A 127 5.72 -14.64 26.75
C GLY A 127 5.98 -15.74 25.74
N VAL A 128 5.03 -15.98 24.84
CA VAL A 128 5.22 -16.98 23.78
C VAL A 128 6.11 -16.34 22.70
N ASP A 129 7.16 -17.09 22.29
CA ASP A 129 8.06 -16.63 21.24
C ASP A 129 7.34 -16.69 19.88
N THR A 130 7.10 -15.53 19.30
CA THR A 130 6.54 -15.43 17.97
C THR A 130 7.55 -14.74 17.08
N ARG A 131 7.90 -15.39 15.96
CA ARG A 131 8.86 -14.82 15.03
C ARG A 131 8.23 -13.64 14.28
N GLY A 132 9.04 -12.63 14.01
CA GLY A 132 8.61 -11.51 13.17
C GLY A 132 8.39 -11.91 11.71
N PRO A 133 8.00 -10.96 10.87
CA PRO A 133 7.78 -11.24 9.45
C PRO A 133 9.07 -11.75 8.80
N LYS A 134 8.92 -12.70 7.90
CA LYS A 134 10.06 -13.20 7.12
C LYS A 134 10.51 -12.15 6.11
N PRO A 135 11.79 -12.12 5.73
CA PRO A 135 12.24 -11.26 4.65
C PRO A 135 11.48 -11.52 3.35
N LEU A 136 11.37 -10.49 2.55
CA LEU A 136 10.69 -10.57 1.26
C LEU A 136 11.47 -11.49 0.32
N THR A 137 10.78 -12.46 -0.28
CA THR A 137 11.40 -13.41 -1.22
C THR A 137 11.14 -12.98 -2.67
N GLN A 138 11.88 -13.59 -3.61
CA GLN A 138 11.63 -13.36 -5.03
C GLN A 138 10.20 -13.77 -5.41
N LYS A 139 9.71 -14.84 -4.79
CA LYS A 139 8.33 -15.28 -5.02
C LYS A 139 7.32 -14.23 -4.56
N ASP A 140 7.56 -13.62 -3.39
CA ASP A 140 6.72 -12.54 -2.87
C ASP A 140 6.71 -11.35 -3.84
N ILE A 141 7.88 -10.97 -4.34
CA ILE A 141 8.02 -9.85 -5.28
C ILE A 141 7.23 -10.14 -6.57
N GLN A 142 7.36 -11.35 -7.09
CA GLN A 142 6.64 -11.73 -8.32
C GLN A 142 5.14 -11.76 -8.08
N THR A 143 4.70 -12.30 -6.95
CA THR A 143 3.29 -12.34 -6.57
C THR A 143 2.72 -10.93 -6.47
N PHE A 144 3.47 -10.03 -5.84
CA PHE A 144 3.07 -8.61 -5.76
C PHE A 144 2.94 -7.99 -7.14
N SER A 145 3.95 -8.17 -7.98
CA SER A 145 3.97 -7.59 -9.32
C SER A 145 2.77 -8.06 -10.15
N ASN A 146 2.46 -9.36 -10.10
CA ASN A 146 1.33 -9.93 -10.83
C ASN A 146 0.00 -9.38 -10.32
N LEU A 147 -0.17 -9.29 -9.01
CA LEU A 147 -1.40 -8.76 -8.41
C LEU A 147 -1.57 -7.29 -8.74
N LEU A 148 -0.50 -6.51 -8.66
CA LEU A 148 -0.54 -5.09 -8.98
C LEU A 148 -1.01 -4.89 -10.42
N ASP A 149 -0.40 -5.60 -11.37
CA ASP A 149 -0.78 -5.50 -12.78
C ASP A 149 -2.25 -5.82 -13.00
N ARG A 150 -2.75 -6.91 -12.42
CA ARG A 150 -4.15 -7.30 -12.56
C ARG A 150 -5.09 -6.26 -11.97
N THR A 151 -4.74 -5.76 -10.78
CA THR A 151 -5.58 -4.80 -10.07
C THR A 151 -5.65 -3.49 -10.83
N LEU A 152 -4.52 -2.94 -11.24
CA LEU A 152 -4.49 -1.67 -11.94
C LEU A 152 -5.14 -1.76 -13.33
N THR A 153 -4.94 -2.87 -14.03
CA THR A 153 -5.60 -3.10 -15.31
C THR A 153 -7.12 -3.07 -15.14
N ARG A 154 -7.63 -3.72 -14.10
CA ARG A 154 -9.06 -3.72 -13.79
C ARG A 154 -9.55 -2.31 -13.47
N CYS A 155 -8.81 -1.56 -12.67
CA CYS A 155 -9.16 -0.18 -12.33
C CYS A 155 -9.23 0.72 -13.56
N LEU A 156 -8.29 0.54 -14.49
CA LEU A 156 -8.26 1.33 -15.72
C LEU A 156 -9.46 1.02 -16.63
N LYS A 157 -9.96 -0.19 -16.60
CA LYS A 157 -11.12 -0.60 -17.41
C LYS A 157 -12.44 -0.09 -16.85
N LYS A 158 -12.49 0.35 -15.61
CA LYS A 158 -13.71 0.80 -14.93
C LYS A 158 -14.01 2.29 -15.11
N ARG A 159 -13.44 2.92 -16.08
CA ARG A 159 -13.69 4.34 -16.33
C ARG A 159 -15.16 4.60 -16.64
#